data_3772847d168cea5cb8b9a46c3c3fd48b
#
_entry.id   3772847d168cea5cb8b9a46c3c3fd48b
#
_cell.length_a   1.000
_cell.length_b   1.000
_cell.length_c   1.000
_cell.angle_alpha   90.00
_cell.angle_beta   90.00
_cell.angle_gamma   90.00
#
_symmetry.space_group_name_H-M   'P 1'
#
loop_
_entity.id
_entity.type
_entity.pdbx_description
1 polymer ?
#
loop_
_entity_poly.entity_id
_entity_poly.type
_entity_poly.pdbx_seq_one_letter_code
_entity_poly.pdbx_strand_id
1 'polypeptide(L)'
;FAMIHLSKGSVVYAKSPQAVSAELKAQIESNLNLDKPLNEQYLSWLKGAMSGDFGNSLITGESVNEVLAERLPLTLTLGGLALLVLFCVSLFFAIISAIYKDKFIDKALNFISMSFLATPAFALCLLLILFFSVYLGVLPSSGVSDLGFEDDILNRTAHLVLPILALTLAHLGSYLRLYRTILLDSLNQSFIEAAFARGLSLRRIYFHLVLKHALPPILTYFAANSVAFLMSVYVVESVFAYGGLGNLVIESIIFKDYPMVLAVLLLSVVGVVVLNFLAELCANLLDTRKVYA
;
A
#
# COMPACT_ATOMS: atom_id res chain seq x y z
N PHE A 1 10.30 7.27 -17.01
CA PHE A 1 10.08 7.58 -18.44
C PHE A 1 11.09 6.85 -19.34
N ALA A 2 12.38 7.14 -19.23
CA ALA A 2 13.43 6.55 -20.08
C ALA A 2 13.47 5.01 -20.02
N MET A 3 13.35 4.39 -18.85
CA MET A 3 13.37 2.93 -18.69
C MET A 3 12.23 2.23 -19.45
N ILE A 4 11.04 2.83 -19.46
CA ILE A 4 9.88 2.27 -20.17
C ILE A 4 10.12 2.30 -21.69
N HIS A 5 10.68 3.39 -22.21
CA HIS A 5 10.99 3.55 -23.63
C HIS A 5 12.16 2.69 -24.10
N LEU A 6 13.13 2.41 -23.22
CA LEU A 6 14.27 1.53 -23.52
C LEU A 6 13.88 0.04 -23.49
N SER A 7 12.72 -0.33 -22.96
CA SER A 7 12.26 -1.71 -22.96
C SER A 7 11.94 -2.16 -24.39
N LYS A 8 12.44 -3.34 -24.77
CA LYS A 8 12.21 -3.92 -26.12
C LYS A 8 10.72 -4.15 -26.40
N GLY A 9 10.26 -3.73 -27.59
CA GLY A 9 8.88 -3.90 -28.11
C GLY A 9 8.18 -2.54 -28.29
N SER A 10 7.20 -2.50 -29.19
CA SER A 10 6.40 -1.31 -29.49
C SER A 10 4.97 -1.49 -28.99
N VAL A 11 4.33 -0.40 -28.57
CA VAL A 11 2.88 -0.29 -28.25
C VAL A 11 2.02 -0.86 -29.40
N VAL A 12 2.50 -0.74 -30.63
CA VAL A 12 1.83 -1.20 -31.84
C VAL A 12 1.57 -2.72 -31.80
N TYR A 13 2.50 -3.52 -31.23
CA TYR A 13 2.31 -4.98 -31.10
C TYR A 13 1.28 -5.36 -30.04
N ALA A 14 1.13 -4.54 -29.00
CA ALA A 14 0.09 -4.75 -27.98
C ALA A 14 -1.31 -4.47 -28.55
N LYS A 15 -1.43 -3.46 -29.43
CA LYS A 15 -2.71 -3.03 -30.03
C LYS A 15 -3.12 -3.92 -31.22
N SER A 16 -2.16 -4.52 -31.92
CA SER A 16 -2.42 -5.39 -33.09
C SER A 16 -1.37 -6.52 -33.13
N PRO A 17 -1.68 -7.69 -32.51
CA PRO A 17 -0.76 -8.85 -32.49
C PRO A 17 -0.48 -9.45 -33.87
N GLN A 18 -1.36 -9.18 -34.86
CA GLN A 18 -1.17 -9.63 -36.24
C GLN A 18 -0.13 -8.74 -36.93
N ALA A 19 0.61 -9.31 -37.88
CA ALA A 19 1.70 -8.63 -38.60
C ALA A 19 1.23 -7.29 -39.21
N VAL A 20 1.54 -6.19 -38.51
CA VAL A 20 1.25 -4.82 -38.97
C VAL A 20 2.30 -4.46 -40.02
N SER A 21 1.88 -3.91 -41.17
CA SER A 21 2.81 -3.42 -42.18
C SER A 21 3.70 -2.31 -41.59
N ALA A 22 4.95 -2.19 -42.07
CA ALA A 22 5.87 -1.14 -41.60
C ALA A 22 5.29 0.28 -41.75
N GLU A 23 4.48 0.50 -42.77
CA GLU A 23 3.81 1.77 -43.06
C GLU A 23 2.73 2.08 -42.00
N LEU A 24 1.88 1.12 -41.67
CA LEU A 24 0.84 1.30 -40.65
C LEU A 24 1.45 1.49 -39.25
N LYS A 25 2.55 0.80 -38.96
CA LYS A 25 3.32 1.01 -37.73
C LYS A 25 3.83 2.46 -37.63
N ALA A 26 4.48 2.97 -38.68
CA ALA A 26 4.99 4.34 -38.73
C ALA A 26 3.87 5.38 -38.58
N GLN A 27 2.71 5.16 -39.18
CA GLN A 27 1.54 6.02 -39.00
C GLN A 27 1.02 6.03 -37.57
N ILE A 28 0.94 4.88 -36.91
CA ILE A 28 0.49 4.80 -35.50
C ILE A 28 1.51 5.49 -34.59
N GLU A 29 2.81 5.25 -34.78
CA GLU A 29 3.88 5.88 -33.98
C GLU A 29 3.89 7.40 -34.17
N SER A 30 3.68 7.92 -35.38
CA SER A 30 3.58 9.36 -35.66
C SER A 30 2.31 9.97 -35.03
N ASN A 31 1.17 9.32 -35.15
CA ASN A 31 -0.09 9.80 -34.54
C ASN A 31 -0.01 9.86 -33.00
N LEU A 32 0.78 9.01 -32.40
CA LEU A 32 1.01 8.97 -30.94
C LEU A 32 2.22 9.81 -30.51
N ASN A 33 2.86 10.56 -31.44
CA ASN A 33 4.09 11.33 -31.24
C ASN A 33 5.27 10.51 -30.67
N LEU A 34 5.29 9.21 -30.90
CA LEU A 34 6.36 8.32 -30.44
C LEU A 34 7.63 8.41 -31.31
N ASP A 35 7.55 9.07 -32.46
CA ASP A 35 8.62 9.39 -33.39
C ASP A 35 9.51 10.55 -32.92
N LYS A 36 9.04 11.35 -31.96
CA LYS A 36 9.79 12.50 -31.42
C LYS A 36 10.93 12.05 -30.48
N PRO A 37 11.97 12.90 -30.30
CA PRO A 37 13.00 12.65 -29.30
C PRO A 37 12.43 12.47 -27.90
N LEU A 38 13.01 11.57 -27.09
CA LEU A 38 12.52 11.24 -25.75
C LEU A 38 12.40 12.45 -24.81
N ASN A 39 13.29 13.43 -24.94
CA ASN A 39 13.23 14.68 -24.17
C ASN A 39 12.00 15.52 -24.50
N GLU A 40 11.59 15.59 -25.78
CA GLU A 40 10.39 16.31 -26.18
C GLU A 40 9.13 15.59 -25.73
N GLN A 41 9.07 14.27 -25.86
CA GLN A 41 7.95 13.46 -25.33
C GLN A 41 7.80 13.66 -23.82
N TYR A 42 8.91 13.60 -23.07
CA TYR A 42 8.90 13.81 -21.61
C TYR A 42 8.42 15.22 -21.23
N LEU A 43 8.96 16.26 -21.89
CA LEU A 43 8.57 17.64 -21.58
C LEU A 43 7.11 17.93 -21.93
N SER A 44 6.61 17.37 -23.02
CA SER A 44 5.20 17.47 -23.40
C SER A 44 4.30 16.80 -22.36
N TRP A 45 4.64 15.58 -21.96
CA TRP A 45 3.90 14.87 -20.92
C TRP A 45 3.96 15.60 -19.57
N LEU A 46 5.13 16.07 -19.16
CA LEU A 46 5.30 16.79 -17.89
C LEU A 46 4.47 18.06 -17.86
N LYS A 47 4.45 18.82 -18.98
CA LYS A 47 3.64 20.03 -19.09
C LYS A 47 2.13 19.73 -18.97
N GLY A 48 1.65 18.66 -19.61
CA GLY A 48 0.29 18.16 -19.44
C GLY A 48 -0.01 17.77 -17.99
N ALA A 49 0.86 16.95 -17.39
CA ALA A 49 0.71 16.51 -16.02
C ALA A 49 0.66 17.65 -14.99
N MET A 50 1.46 18.72 -15.20
CA MET A 50 1.42 19.95 -14.36
C MET A 50 0.11 20.72 -14.48
N SER A 51 -0.61 20.61 -15.60
CA SER A 51 -1.95 21.18 -15.79
C SER A 51 -3.09 20.22 -15.41
N GLY A 52 -2.75 19.02 -14.90
CA GLY A 52 -3.73 18.00 -14.51
C GLY A 52 -4.27 17.18 -15.69
N ASP A 53 -3.64 17.26 -16.86
CA ASP A 53 -3.97 16.46 -18.02
C ASP A 53 -2.90 15.37 -18.22
N PHE A 54 -3.27 14.12 -17.97
CA PHE A 54 -2.39 12.96 -18.15
C PHE A 54 -2.47 12.35 -19.56
N GLY A 55 -3.29 12.92 -20.44
CA GLY A 55 -3.50 12.45 -21.80
C GLY A 55 -4.44 11.25 -21.88
N ASN A 56 -4.30 10.48 -22.95
CA ASN A 56 -5.12 9.30 -23.23
C ASN A 56 -4.29 8.02 -23.18
N SER A 57 -4.93 6.92 -22.81
CA SER A 57 -4.39 5.57 -22.92
C SER A 57 -3.98 5.27 -24.37
N LEU A 58 -2.78 4.75 -24.56
CA LEU A 58 -2.33 4.34 -25.89
C LEU A 58 -3.02 3.05 -26.38
N ILE A 59 -3.60 2.29 -25.45
CA ILE A 59 -4.25 1.00 -25.74
C ILE A 59 -5.74 1.16 -25.94
N THR A 60 -6.45 1.75 -24.98
CA THR A 60 -7.92 1.89 -25.05
C THR A 60 -8.36 3.17 -25.72
N GLY A 61 -7.53 4.24 -25.70
CA GLY A 61 -7.87 5.58 -26.19
C GLY A 61 -8.68 6.40 -25.18
N GLU A 62 -9.02 5.84 -24.02
CA GLU A 62 -9.77 6.51 -22.96
C GLU A 62 -8.93 7.58 -22.26
N SER A 63 -9.59 8.56 -21.65
CA SER A 63 -8.93 9.56 -20.84
C SER A 63 -8.28 8.93 -19.62
N VAL A 64 -6.95 9.12 -19.45
CA VAL A 64 -6.22 8.64 -18.27
C VAL A 64 -6.83 9.19 -16.99
N ASN A 65 -7.27 10.45 -17.01
CA ASN A 65 -7.88 11.11 -15.85
C ASN A 65 -9.19 10.41 -15.40
N GLU A 66 -10.01 9.99 -16.34
CA GLU A 66 -11.27 9.28 -16.05
C GLU A 66 -11.00 7.91 -15.45
N VAL A 67 -10.09 7.14 -16.06
CA VAL A 67 -9.71 5.83 -15.56
C VAL A 67 -9.10 5.94 -14.14
N LEU A 68 -8.24 6.94 -13.90
CA LEU A 68 -7.67 7.17 -12.57
C LEU A 68 -8.74 7.55 -11.54
N ALA A 69 -9.70 8.40 -11.91
CA ALA A 69 -10.79 8.80 -11.02
C ALA A 69 -11.66 7.61 -10.60
N GLU A 70 -11.83 6.62 -11.47
CA GLU A 70 -12.56 5.39 -11.19
C GLU A 70 -11.76 4.41 -10.30
N ARG A 71 -10.45 4.24 -10.57
CA ARG A 71 -9.61 3.23 -9.91
C ARG A 71 -9.00 3.69 -8.59
N LEU A 72 -8.69 4.98 -8.45
CA LEU A 72 -8.05 5.54 -7.25
C LEU A 72 -8.86 5.31 -5.96
N PRO A 73 -10.20 5.49 -5.93
CA PRO A 73 -10.99 5.23 -4.72
C PRO A 73 -10.89 3.78 -4.24
N LEU A 74 -10.76 2.81 -5.13
CA LEU A 74 -10.61 1.39 -4.79
C LEU A 74 -9.30 1.15 -4.05
N THR A 75 -8.18 1.64 -4.61
CA THR A 75 -6.87 1.54 -3.95
C THR A 75 -6.84 2.26 -2.60
N LEU A 76 -7.43 3.46 -2.51
CA LEU A 76 -7.49 4.22 -1.26
C LEU A 76 -8.33 3.50 -0.20
N THR A 77 -9.43 2.88 -0.60
CA THR A 77 -10.29 2.10 0.32
C THR A 77 -9.55 0.87 0.84
N LEU A 78 -9.00 0.05 -0.06
CA LEU A 78 -8.25 -1.14 0.34
C LEU A 78 -7.00 -0.77 1.15
N GLY A 79 -6.17 0.12 0.63
CA GLY A 79 -4.92 0.53 1.27
C GLY A 79 -5.15 1.22 2.61
N GLY A 80 -6.12 2.14 2.69
CA GLY A 80 -6.46 2.86 3.91
C GLY A 80 -7.01 1.96 5.01
N LEU A 81 -7.94 1.05 4.68
CA LEU A 81 -8.46 0.08 5.63
C LEU A 81 -7.39 -0.92 6.07
N ALA A 82 -6.55 -1.41 5.16
CA ALA A 82 -5.46 -2.32 5.50
C ALA A 82 -4.41 -1.64 6.39
N LEU A 83 -4.05 -0.38 6.14
CA LEU A 83 -3.19 0.41 7.02
C LEU A 83 -3.76 0.56 8.42
N LEU A 84 -5.05 0.87 8.53
CA LEU A 84 -5.72 1.00 9.82
C LEU A 84 -5.70 -0.32 10.60
N VAL A 85 -6.06 -1.42 9.94
CA VAL A 85 -6.05 -2.77 10.55
C VAL A 85 -4.63 -3.17 10.95
N LEU A 86 -3.66 -2.97 10.08
CA LEU A 86 -2.24 -3.25 10.37
C LEU A 86 -1.75 -2.47 11.58
N PHE A 87 -2.05 -1.16 11.66
CA PHE A 87 -1.68 -0.31 12.79
C PHE A 87 -2.27 -0.84 14.10
N CYS A 88 -3.59 -1.06 14.12
CA CYS A 88 -4.30 -1.53 15.32
C CYS A 88 -3.83 -2.92 15.77
N VAL A 89 -3.73 -3.87 14.85
CA VAL A 89 -3.32 -5.26 15.14
C VAL A 89 -1.86 -5.32 15.60
N SER A 90 -0.96 -4.61 14.91
CA SER A 90 0.45 -4.58 15.28
C SER A 90 0.67 -3.93 16.65
N LEU A 91 -0.02 -2.82 16.91
CA LEU A 91 0.06 -2.13 18.21
C LEU A 91 -0.50 -3.00 19.34
N PHE A 92 -1.64 -3.65 19.13
CA PHE A 92 -2.26 -4.55 20.10
C PHE A 92 -1.32 -5.70 20.48
N PHE A 93 -0.77 -6.39 19.48
CA PHE A 93 0.16 -7.51 19.74
C PHE A 93 1.51 -7.03 20.28
N ALA A 94 1.99 -5.85 19.90
CA ALA A 94 3.21 -5.27 20.47
C ALA A 94 3.06 -4.93 21.96
N ILE A 95 1.91 -4.40 22.37
CA ILE A 95 1.61 -4.16 23.79
C ILE A 95 1.59 -5.48 24.57
N ILE A 96 0.90 -6.52 24.06
CA ILE A 96 0.89 -7.85 24.68
C ILE A 96 2.31 -8.42 24.80
N SER A 97 3.08 -8.34 23.70
CA SER A 97 4.47 -8.81 23.65
C SER A 97 5.36 -8.06 24.66
N ALA A 98 5.18 -6.75 24.82
CA ALA A 98 5.92 -5.93 25.79
C ALA A 98 5.55 -6.27 27.26
N ILE A 99 4.24 -6.48 27.55
CA ILE A 99 3.76 -6.87 28.88
C ILE A 99 4.29 -8.26 29.29
N TYR A 100 4.31 -9.20 28.33
CA TYR A 100 4.78 -10.57 28.56
C TYR A 100 6.22 -10.77 28.08
N LYS A 101 7.05 -9.72 28.16
CA LYS A 101 8.46 -9.76 27.73
C LYS A 101 9.16 -11.04 28.17
N ASP A 102 9.87 -11.68 27.24
CA ASP A 102 10.66 -12.91 27.38
C ASP A 102 9.87 -14.17 27.77
N LYS A 103 8.53 -14.08 27.95
CA LYS A 103 7.65 -15.22 28.22
C LYS A 103 7.24 -15.93 26.93
N PHE A 104 6.58 -17.08 27.05
CA PHE A 104 6.09 -17.89 25.93
C PHE A 104 5.25 -17.10 24.93
N ILE A 105 4.33 -16.25 25.42
CA ILE A 105 3.45 -15.41 24.59
C ILE A 105 4.27 -14.46 23.69
N ASP A 106 5.26 -13.79 24.25
CA ASP A 106 6.16 -12.90 23.51
C ASP A 106 6.91 -13.67 22.42
N LYS A 107 7.50 -14.81 22.78
CA LYS A 107 8.23 -15.66 21.83
C LYS A 107 7.34 -16.20 20.72
N ALA A 108 6.12 -16.63 21.06
CA ALA A 108 5.14 -17.15 20.10
C ALA A 108 4.68 -16.07 19.12
N LEU A 109 4.34 -14.86 19.60
CA LEU A 109 3.95 -13.73 18.75
C LEU A 109 5.07 -13.32 17.80
N ASN A 110 6.31 -13.25 18.30
CA ASN A 110 7.46 -12.94 17.45
C ASN A 110 7.72 -14.05 16.42
N PHE A 111 7.65 -15.32 16.80
CA PHE A 111 7.83 -16.44 15.86
C PHE A 111 6.78 -16.43 14.75
N ILE A 112 5.50 -16.33 15.10
CA ILE A 112 4.38 -16.32 14.15
C ILE A 112 4.50 -15.12 13.20
N SER A 113 4.73 -13.92 13.73
CA SER A 113 4.83 -12.71 12.92
C SER A 113 6.04 -12.73 11.97
N MET A 114 7.17 -13.32 12.41
CA MET A 114 8.35 -13.48 11.56
C MET A 114 8.13 -14.55 10.48
N SER A 115 7.34 -15.58 10.75
CA SER A 115 6.97 -16.59 9.75
C SER A 115 6.18 -15.97 8.61
N PHE A 116 5.23 -15.07 8.90
CA PHE A 116 4.52 -14.33 7.88
C PHE A 116 5.42 -13.36 7.11
N LEU A 117 6.31 -12.66 7.80
CA LEU A 117 7.27 -11.76 7.15
C LEU A 117 8.21 -12.48 6.17
N ALA A 118 8.58 -13.72 6.47
CA ALA A 118 9.42 -14.53 5.60
C ALA A 118 8.67 -15.06 4.37
N THR A 119 7.33 -15.01 4.38
CA THR A 119 6.49 -15.48 3.27
C THR A 119 6.24 -14.33 2.28
N PRO A 120 6.53 -14.50 0.99
CA PRO A 120 6.21 -13.48 -0.01
C PRO A 120 4.72 -13.10 -0.01
N ALA A 121 4.40 -11.81 -0.16
CA ALA A 121 3.03 -11.32 -0.09
C ALA A 121 2.08 -12.03 -1.08
N PHE A 122 2.52 -12.27 -2.31
CA PHE A 122 1.71 -12.99 -3.31
C PHE A 122 1.41 -14.43 -2.88
N ALA A 123 2.36 -15.10 -2.22
CA ALA A 123 2.15 -16.46 -1.73
C ALA A 123 1.14 -16.49 -0.57
N LEU A 124 1.18 -15.50 0.33
CA LEU A 124 0.15 -15.32 1.36
C LEU A 124 -1.23 -15.13 0.75
N CYS A 125 -1.36 -14.30 -0.30
CA CYS A 125 -2.63 -14.12 -1.00
C CYS A 125 -3.17 -15.45 -1.53
N LEU A 126 -2.33 -16.23 -2.23
CA LEU A 126 -2.74 -17.53 -2.79
C LEU A 126 -3.13 -18.53 -1.69
N LEU A 127 -2.39 -18.58 -0.59
CA LEU A 127 -2.72 -19.46 0.55
C LEU A 127 -4.06 -19.07 1.20
N LEU A 128 -4.33 -17.77 1.35
CA LEU A 128 -5.60 -17.27 1.90
C LEU A 128 -6.77 -17.57 0.94
N ILE A 129 -6.61 -17.35 -0.36
CA ILE A 129 -7.61 -17.72 -1.36
C ILE A 129 -7.88 -19.22 -1.30
N LEU A 130 -6.82 -20.04 -1.36
CA LEU A 130 -6.95 -21.50 -1.32
C LEU A 130 -7.71 -21.97 -0.07
N PHE A 131 -7.38 -21.43 1.09
CA PHE A 131 -7.97 -21.88 2.35
C PHE A 131 -9.39 -21.33 2.55
N PHE A 132 -9.59 -20.01 2.46
CA PHE A 132 -10.87 -19.39 2.80
C PHE A 132 -11.89 -19.42 1.66
N SER A 133 -11.44 -19.28 0.42
CA SER A 133 -12.34 -19.23 -0.73
C SER A 133 -12.57 -20.60 -1.36
N VAL A 134 -11.50 -21.36 -1.61
CA VAL A 134 -11.63 -22.64 -2.32
C VAL A 134 -11.99 -23.78 -1.35
N TYR A 135 -11.26 -23.91 -0.22
CA TYR A 135 -11.47 -25.04 0.70
C TYR A 135 -12.69 -24.84 1.61
N LEU A 136 -12.82 -23.65 2.23
CA LEU A 136 -13.92 -23.36 3.15
C LEU A 136 -15.16 -22.79 2.43
N GLY A 137 -15.01 -22.13 1.29
CA GLY A 137 -16.12 -21.50 0.54
C GLY A 137 -16.82 -20.35 1.27
N VAL A 138 -16.10 -19.66 2.20
CA VAL A 138 -16.73 -18.64 3.08
C VAL A 138 -16.47 -17.20 2.65
N LEU A 139 -15.43 -16.95 1.84
CA LEU A 139 -15.05 -15.63 1.37
C LEU A 139 -14.78 -15.63 -0.13
N PRO A 140 -15.05 -14.51 -0.83
CA PRO A 140 -14.78 -14.41 -2.26
C PRO A 140 -13.28 -14.45 -2.58
N SER A 141 -12.94 -15.01 -3.74
CA SER A 141 -11.55 -15.16 -4.18
C SER A 141 -10.98 -13.94 -4.87
N SER A 142 -11.81 -13.09 -5.47
CA SER A 142 -11.37 -11.99 -6.35
C SER A 142 -12.48 -10.98 -6.60
N GLY A 143 -12.13 -9.82 -7.16
CA GLY A 143 -13.05 -8.76 -7.52
C GLY A 143 -13.35 -7.78 -6.39
N VAL A 144 -14.16 -6.77 -6.68
CA VAL A 144 -14.64 -5.74 -5.73
C VAL A 144 -16.01 -6.12 -5.15
N SER A 145 -16.80 -6.87 -5.93
CA SER A 145 -18.14 -7.34 -5.62
C SER A 145 -18.50 -8.50 -6.53
N ASP A 146 -19.53 -9.25 -6.19
CA ASP A 146 -20.16 -10.21 -7.11
C ASP A 146 -21.02 -9.48 -8.14
N LEU A 147 -21.22 -10.10 -9.30
CA LEU A 147 -22.05 -9.54 -10.38
C LEU A 147 -23.49 -9.33 -9.90
N GLY A 148 -23.99 -8.11 -10.07
CA GLY A 148 -25.35 -7.73 -9.63
C GLY A 148 -25.45 -7.33 -8.15
N PHE A 149 -24.32 -7.28 -7.42
CA PHE A 149 -24.23 -6.83 -6.02
C PHE A 149 -23.28 -5.66 -5.83
N GLU A 150 -23.06 -4.86 -6.89
CA GLU A 150 -22.09 -3.74 -6.89
C GLU A 150 -22.42 -2.67 -5.86
N ASP A 151 -23.72 -2.49 -5.52
CA ASP A 151 -24.20 -1.52 -4.53
C ASP A 151 -24.36 -2.12 -3.13
N ASP A 152 -24.21 -3.45 -2.97
CA ASP A 152 -24.31 -4.10 -1.67
C ASP A 152 -23.03 -3.94 -0.85
N ILE A 153 -23.14 -3.12 0.22
CA ILE A 153 -22.03 -2.84 1.14
C ILE A 153 -21.49 -4.12 1.80
N LEU A 154 -22.38 -5.08 2.13
CA LEU A 154 -21.96 -6.33 2.78
C LEU A 154 -21.16 -7.21 1.83
N ASN A 155 -21.59 -7.32 0.58
CA ASN A 155 -20.88 -8.04 -0.46
C ASN A 155 -19.51 -7.42 -0.70
N ARG A 156 -19.44 -6.09 -0.92
CA ARG A 156 -18.16 -5.36 -1.09
C ARG A 156 -17.22 -5.50 0.10
N THR A 157 -17.74 -5.53 1.32
CA THR A 157 -16.90 -5.73 2.52
C THR A 157 -16.33 -7.14 2.58
N ALA A 158 -17.08 -8.16 2.15
CA ALA A 158 -16.59 -9.53 2.09
C ALA A 158 -15.37 -9.64 1.14
N HIS A 159 -15.39 -8.94 -0.01
CA HIS A 159 -14.28 -8.88 -0.97
C HIS A 159 -13.03 -8.16 -0.44
N LEU A 160 -13.16 -7.31 0.59
CA LEU A 160 -12.04 -6.63 1.23
C LEU A 160 -11.32 -7.49 2.28
N VAL A 161 -11.99 -8.48 2.87
CA VAL A 161 -11.48 -9.24 4.03
C VAL A 161 -10.15 -9.92 3.71
N LEU A 162 -10.08 -10.73 2.66
CA LEU A 162 -8.86 -11.46 2.30
C LEU A 162 -7.71 -10.55 1.88
N PRO A 163 -7.90 -9.54 1.01
CA PRO A 163 -6.86 -8.57 0.68
C PRO A 163 -6.31 -7.82 1.91
N ILE A 164 -7.16 -7.34 2.82
CA ILE A 164 -6.75 -6.67 4.05
C ILE A 164 -5.97 -7.63 4.95
N LEU A 165 -6.43 -8.87 5.10
CA LEU A 165 -5.75 -9.89 5.90
C LEU A 165 -4.37 -10.20 5.32
N ALA A 166 -4.25 -10.35 4.00
CA ALA A 166 -2.98 -10.60 3.32
C ALA A 166 -1.97 -9.47 3.57
N LEU A 167 -2.39 -8.20 3.38
CA LEU A 167 -1.56 -7.03 3.65
C LEU A 167 -1.13 -6.94 5.10
N THR A 168 -2.07 -7.18 6.02
CA THR A 168 -1.81 -7.15 7.46
C THR A 168 -0.78 -8.19 7.84
N LEU A 169 -0.95 -9.44 7.43
CA LEU A 169 -0.04 -10.55 7.78
C LEU A 169 1.35 -10.34 7.17
N ALA A 170 1.44 -9.91 5.91
CA ALA A 170 2.71 -9.67 5.23
C ALA A 170 3.60 -8.63 5.95
N HIS A 171 2.98 -7.63 6.59
CA HIS A 171 3.70 -6.56 7.26
C HIS A 171 3.77 -6.69 8.78
N LEU A 172 2.94 -7.56 9.39
CA LEU A 172 2.80 -7.71 10.84
C LEU A 172 4.16 -7.88 11.56
N GLY A 173 5.06 -8.69 11.01
CA GLY A 173 6.34 -8.99 11.66
C GLY A 173 7.23 -7.77 11.85
N SER A 174 7.34 -6.92 10.83
CA SER A 174 8.15 -5.69 10.89
C SER A 174 7.58 -4.69 11.88
N TYR A 175 6.27 -4.45 11.80
CA TYR A 175 5.60 -3.46 12.63
C TYR A 175 5.50 -3.89 14.09
N LEU A 176 5.11 -5.13 14.36
CA LEU A 176 5.04 -5.68 15.72
C LEU A 176 6.39 -5.59 16.42
N ARG A 177 7.45 -6.05 15.77
CA ARG A 177 8.80 -6.06 16.34
C ARG A 177 9.29 -4.68 16.70
N LEU A 178 9.10 -3.70 15.81
CA LEU A 178 9.54 -2.34 16.07
C LEU A 178 8.70 -1.68 17.16
N TYR A 179 7.37 -1.80 17.08
CA TYR A 179 6.48 -1.24 18.11
C TYR A 179 6.79 -1.82 19.49
N ARG A 180 7.05 -3.13 19.58
CA ARG A 180 7.53 -3.77 20.80
C ARG A 180 8.82 -3.14 21.32
N THR A 181 9.81 -2.91 20.46
CA THR A 181 11.08 -2.28 20.85
C THR A 181 10.83 -0.88 21.39
N ILE A 182 10.09 -0.04 20.69
CA ILE A 182 9.76 1.33 21.12
C ILE A 182 9.01 1.33 22.46
N LEU A 183 8.07 0.40 22.68
CA LEU A 183 7.35 0.26 23.94
C LEU A 183 8.28 -0.14 25.10
N LEU A 184 9.18 -1.08 24.87
CA LEU A 184 10.17 -1.49 25.88
C LEU A 184 11.15 -0.37 26.22
N ASP A 185 11.64 0.38 25.21
CA ASP A 185 12.49 1.53 25.41
C ASP A 185 11.77 2.64 26.20
N SER A 186 10.49 2.81 25.94
CA SER A 186 9.65 3.75 26.70
C SER A 186 9.46 3.32 28.15
N LEU A 187 9.36 2.02 28.43
CA LEU A 187 9.26 1.46 29.78
C LEU A 187 10.54 1.68 30.60
N ASN A 188 11.69 1.76 29.97
CA ASN A 188 12.99 1.97 30.62
C ASN A 188 13.30 3.45 30.91
N GLN A 189 12.38 4.36 30.69
CA GLN A 189 12.61 5.80 30.96
C GLN A 189 12.45 6.14 32.45
N SER A 190 13.25 7.08 32.94
CA SER A 190 13.27 7.48 34.36
C SER A 190 11.92 7.98 34.88
N PHE A 191 11.11 8.63 34.04
CA PHE A 191 9.78 9.08 34.47
C PHE A 191 8.80 7.89 34.72
N ILE A 192 9.05 6.74 34.12
CA ILE A 192 8.28 5.51 34.39
C ILE A 192 8.69 4.92 35.73
N GLU A 193 10.00 4.89 36.05
CA GLU A 193 10.47 4.49 37.38
C GLU A 193 9.86 5.37 38.49
N ALA A 194 9.85 6.70 38.26
CA ALA A 194 9.19 7.64 39.18
C ALA A 194 7.66 7.39 39.27
N ALA A 195 7.00 6.94 38.23
CA ALA A 195 5.58 6.57 38.24
C ALA A 195 5.33 5.30 39.07
N PHE A 196 6.20 4.31 38.96
CA PHE A 196 6.16 3.12 39.83
C PHE A 196 6.39 3.48 41.27
N ALA A 197 7.38 4.30 41.58
CA ALA A 197 7.70 4.76 42.95
C ALA A 197 6.50 5.50 43.59
N ARG A 198 5.71 6.21 42.77
CA ARG A 198 4.46 6.88 43.19
C ARG A 198 3.27 5.97 43.34
N GLY A 199 3.41 4.65 43.10
CA GLY A 199 2.34 3.66 43.25
C GLY A 199 1.27 3.71 42.17
N LEU A 200 1.57 4.24 40.97
CA LEU A 200 0.61 4.23 39.87
C LEU A 200 0.33 2.81 39.41
N SER A 201 -0.93 2.51 39.08
CA SER A 201 -1.32 1.20 38.58
C SER A 201 -0.68 0.88 37.24
N LEU A 202 -0.35 -0.39 36.97
CA LEU A 202 0.22 -0.88 35.71
C LEU A 202 -0.60 -0.42 34.50
N ARG A 203 -1.93 -0.50 34.57
CA ARG A 203 -2.81 -0.05 33.49
C ARG A 203 -2.60 1.42 33.16
N ARG A 204 -2.47 2.29 34.17
CA ARG A 204 -2.23 3.72 33.98
C ARG A 204 -0.84 3.99 33.39
N ILE A 205 0.18 3.25 33.84
CA ILE A 205 1.53 3.34 33.32
C ILE A 205 1.56 2.96 31.83
N TYR A 206 1.05 1.78 31.46
CA TYR A 206 1.08 1.32 30.07
C TYR A 206 0.26 2.20 29.13
N PHE A 207 -0.99 2.49 29.43
CA PHE A 207 -1.90 3.16 28.49
C PHE A 207 -1.79 4.70 28.49
N HIS A 208 -1.34 5.34 29.57
CA HIS A 208 -1.28 6.80 29.65
C HIS A 208 0.16 7.35 29.57
N LEU A 209 1.15 6.62 30.03
CA LEU A 209 2.52 7.10 30.03
C LEU A 209 3.34 6.49 28.90
N VAL A 210 3.44 5.14 28.88
CA VAL A 210 4.24 4.41 27.91
C VAL A 210 3.71 4.60 26.49
N LEU A 211 2.42 4.37 26.28
CA LEU A 211 1.80 4.49 24.95
C LEU A 211 1.89 5.92 24.42
N LYS A 212 1.61 6.93 25.26
CA LYS A 212 1.71 8.33 24.85
C LYS A 212 3.14 8.72 24.46
N HIS A 213 4.15 8.18 25.15
CA HIS A 213 5.55 8.41 24.84
C HIS A 213 6.01 7.65 23.59
N ALA A 214 5.42 6.47 23.33
CA ALA A 214 5.77 5.60 22.24
C ALA A 214 5.08 5.97 20.90
N LEU A 215 3.90 6.60 20.94
CA LEU A 215 3.12 6.92 19.74
C LEU A 215 3.86 7.77 18.69
N PRO A 216 4.57 8.89 19.04
CA PRO A 216 5.27 9.67 18.04
C PRO A 216 6.28 8.84 17.22
N PRO A 217 7.25 8.11 17.81
CA PRO A 217 8.18 7.30 17.03
C PRO A 217 7.50 6.14 16.29
N ILE A 218 6.39 5.59 16.82
CA ILE A 218 5.58 4.58 16.11
C ILE A 218 4.99 5.17 14.82
N LEU A 219 4.40 6.36 14.89
CA LEU A 219 3.82 7.03 13.71
C LEU A 219 4.88 7.42 12.68
N THR A 220 6.05 7.89 13.12
CA THR A 220 7.18 8.19 12.22
C THR A 220 7.62 6.94 11.44
N TYR A 221 7.75 5.79 12.14
CA TYR A 221 8.08 4.55 11.47
C TYR A 221 6.99 4.08 10.50
N PHE A 222 5.73 4.24 10.89
CA PHE A 222 4.59 3.90 10.05
C PHE A 222 4.63 4.66 8.72
N ALA A 223 4.93 5.96 8.78
CA ALA A 223 5.12 6.80 7.60
C ALA A 223 6.32 6.35 6.75
N ALA A 224 7.46 6.12 7.36
CA ALA A 224 8.70 5.75 6.66
C ALA A 224 8.58 4.48 5.81
N ASN A 225 7.66 3.58 6.15
CA ASN A 225 7.42 2.33 5.42
C ASN A 225 6.27 2.39 4.41
N SER A 226 5.69 3.56 4.18
CA SER A 226 4.53 3.76 3.30
C SER A 226 4.79 3.33 1.84
N VAL A 227 6.00 3.52 1.32
CA VAL A 227 6.37 3.09 -0.05
C VAL A 227 6.32 1.57 -0.17
N ALA A 228 6.95 0.85 0.77
CA ALA A 228 6.97 -0.61 0.75
C ALA A 228 5.55 -1.18 0.90
N PHE A 229 4.72 -0.55 1.74
CA PHE A 229 3.33 -0.94 1.90
C PHE A 229 2.53 -0.72 0.61
N LEU A 230 2.67 0.44 -0.06
CA LEU A 230 1.99 0.73 -1.32
C LEU A 230 2.34 -0.29 -2.41
N MET A 231 3.62 -0.68 -2.52
CA MET A 231 4.04 -1.73 -3.45
C MET A 231 3.35 -3.06 -3.15
N SER A 232 3.18 -3.40 -1.87
CA SER A 232 2.42 -4.60 -1.47
C SER A 232 0.94 -4.48 -1.80
N VAL A 233 0.32 -3.30 -1.66
CA VAL A 233 -1.07 -3.06 -2.09
C VAL A 233 -1.23 -3.38 -3.57
N TYR A 234 -0.31 -2.93 -4.43
CA TYR A 234 -0.38 -3.19 -5.86
C TYR A 234 -0.30 -4.68 -6.20
N VAL A 235 0.58 -5.42 -5.52
CA VAL A 235 0.67 -6.88 -5.69
C VAL A 235 -0.62 -7.56 -5.25
N VAL A 236 -1.17 -7.16 -4.11
CA VAL A 236 -2.40 -7.74 -3.56
C VAL A 236 -3.60 -7.43 -4.46
N GLU A 237 -3.75 -6.19 -4.94
CA GLU A 237 -4.79 -5.82 -5.90
C GLU A 237 -4.73 -6.67 -7.17
N SER A 238 -3.53 -6.92 -7.68
CA SER A 238 -3.35 -7.75 -8.88
C SER A 238 -3.72 -9.21 -8.63
N VAL A 239 -3.31 -9.81 -7.51
CA VAL A 239 -3.61 -11.21 -7.19
C VAL A 239 -5.11 -11.43 -6.95
N PHE A 240 -5.76 -10.49 -6.26
CA PHE A 240 -7.20 -10.55 -5.99
C PHE A 240 -8.06 -9.96 -7.14
N ALA A 241 -7.44 -9.49 -8.24
CA ALA A 241 -8.15 -8.80 -9.34
C ALA A 241 -9.09 -7.68 -8.80
N TYR A 242 -8.62 -6.94 -7.78
CA TYR A 242 -9.44 -5.94 -7.07
C TYR A 242 -9.75 -4.70 -7.91
N GLY A 243 -9.09 -4.53 -9.07
CA GLY A 243 -9.40 -3.49 -10.04
C GLY A 243 -8.94 -2.08 -9.68
N GLY A 244 -8.05 -1.91 -8.68
CA GLY A 244 -7.46 -0.63 -8.31
C GLY A 244 -6.28 -0.21 -9.19
N LEU A 245 -5.51 0.79 -8.72
CA LEU A 245 -4.34 1.33 -9.42
C LEU A 245 -3.20 0.30 -9.58
N GLY A 246 -3.07 -0.64 -8.64
CA GLY A 246 -2.05 -1.69 -8.72
C GLY A 246 -2.31 -2.64 -9.87
N ASN A 247 -3.54 -3.08 -10.04
CA ASN A 247 -3.93 -3.89 -11.20
C ASN A 247 -3.74 -3.10 -12.50
N LEU A 248 -4.19 -1.85 -12.52
CA LEU A 248 -4.06 -0.95 -13.67
C LEU A 248 -2.60 -0.76 -14.09
N VAL A 249 -1.68 -0.49 -13.15
CA VAL A 249 -0.26 -0.25 -13.49
C VAL A 249 0.41 -1.52 -14.02
N ILE A 250 0.10 -2.70 -13.48
CA ILE A 250 0.67 -3.97 -13.95
C ILE A 250 0.21 -4.26 -15.38
N GLU A 251 -1.09 -4.12 -15.66
CA GLU A 251 -1.64 -4.26 -17.01
C GLU A 251 -1.01 -3.24 -17.97
N SER A 252 -0.92 -1.98 -17.57
CA SER A 252 -0.33 -0.91 -18.38
C SER A 252 1.15 -1.13 -18.69
N ILE A 253 1.92 -1.73 -17.77
CA ILE A 253 3.31 -2.11 -18.01
C ILE A 253 3.39 -3.22 -19.05
N ILE A 254 2.55 -4.25 -18.94
CA ILE A 254 2.52 -5.40 -19.87
C ILE A 254 2.19 -4.92 -21.27
N PHE A 255 1.20 -4.05 -21.42
CA PHE A 255 0.75 -3.52 -22.69
C PHE A 255 1.48 -2.25 -23.14
N LYS A 256 2.45 -1.75 -22.36
CA LYS A 256 3.25 -0.55 -22.66
C LYS A 256 2.44 0.74 -22.81
N ASP A 257 1.40 0.89 -22.02
CA ASP A 257 0.60 2.09 -21.95
C ASP A 257 1.33 3.16 -21.11
N TYR A 258 2.26 3.86 -21.72
CA TYR A 258 3.16 4.79 -21.04
C TYR A 258 2.45 5.93 -20.30
N PRO A 259 1.43 6.62 -20.88
CA PRO A 259 0.72 7.67 -20.17
C PRO A 259 0.09 7.15 -18.88
N MET A 260 -0.55 5.99 -18.93
CA MET A 260 -1.18 5.36 -17.78
C MET A 260 -0.17 4.98 -16.70
N VAL A 261 0.93 4.32 -17.07
CA VAL A 261 2.00 3.95 -16.12
C VAL A 261 2.56 5.18 -15.42
N LEU A 262 2.89 6.23 -16.19
CA LEU A 262 3.48 7.46 -15.64
C LEU A 262 2.52 8.20 -14.71
N ALA A 263 1.24 8.24 -15.06
CA ALA A 263 0.20 8.88 -14.25
C ALA A 263 0.00 8.14 -12.92
N VAL A 264 -0.10 6.80 -12.94
CA VAL A 264 -0.22 6.00 -11.71
C VAL A 264 1.02 6.15 -10.84
N LEU A 265 2.23 6.13 -11.41
CA LEU A 265 3.47 6.33 -10.64
C LEU A 265 3.52 7.73 -10.01
N LEU A 266 3.13 8.78 -10.74
CA LEU A 266 3.10 10.14 -10.20
C LEU A 266 2.10 10.24 -9.03
N LEU A 267 0.88 9.72 -9.19
CA LEU A 267 -0.12 9.67 -8.12
C LEU A 267 0.38 8.87 -6.92
N SER A 268 1.11 7.77 -7.14
CA SER A 268 1.72 6.97 -6.08
C SER A 268 2.72 7.78 -5.25
N VAL A 269 3.61 8.50 -5.93
CA VAL A 269 4.60 9.37 -5.26
C VAL A 269 3.89 10.48 -4.47
N VAL A 270 2.91 11.16 -5.07
CA VAL A 270 2.12 12.20 -4.38
C VAL A 270 1.39 11.59 -3.17
N GLY A 271 0.76 10.44 -3.32
CA GLY A 271 0.05 9.75 -2.23
C GLY A 271 1.00 9.40 -1.06
N VAL A 272 2.18 8.88 -1.35
CA VAL A 272 3.20 8.59 -0.33
C VAL A 272 3.70 9.86 0.38
N VAL A 273 3.95 10.94 -0.37
CA VAL A 273 4.37 12.23 0.21
C VAL A 273 3.29 12.79 1.13
N VAL A 274 2.02 12.77 0.70
CA VAL A 274 0.88 13.22 1.51
C VAL A 274 0.73 12.36 2.76
N LEU A 275 0.82 11.03 2.65
CA LEU A 275 0.73 10.12 3.79
C LEU A 275 1.86 10.38 4.81
N ASN A 276 3.10 10.55 4.33
CA ASN A 276 4.24 10.85 5.18
C ASN A 276 4.07 12.19 5.90
N PHE A 277 3.65 13.22 5.18
CA PHE A 277 3.38 14.54 5.75
C PHE A 277 2.30 14.49 6.85
N LEU A 278 1.18 13.80 6.59
CA LEU A 278 0.10 13.65 7.57
C LEU A 278 0.55 12.87 8.80
N ALA A 279 1.31 11.80 8.63
CA ALA A 279 1.80 11.00 9.75
C ALA A 279 2.83 11.79 10.58
N GLU A 280 3.72 12.56 9.94
CA GLU A 280 4.67 13.44 10.65
C GLU A 280 3.95 14.57 11.38
N LEU A 281 2.93 15.17 10.79
CA LEU A 281 2.08 16.15 11.43
C LEU A 281 1.40 15.57 12.68
N CYS A 282 0.81 14.39 12.57
CA CYS A 282 0.21 13.68 13.69
C CYS A 282 1.24 13.36 14.79
N ALA A 283 2.42 12.86 14.41
CA ALA A 283 3.51 12.57 15.35
C ALA A 283 3.95 13.83 16.11
N ASN A 284 4.10 14.97 15.40
CA ASN A 284 4.48 16.25 15.99
C ASN A 284 3.41 16.81 16.94
N LEU A 285 2.13 16.67 16.61
CA LEU A 285 1.02 17.09 17.48
C LEU A 285 0.92 16.26 18.77
N LEU A 286 1.30 14.99 18.70
CA LEU A 286 1.29 14.08 19.84
C LEU A 286 2.57 14.15 20.68
N ASP A 287 3.65 14.73 20.17
CA ASP A 287 4.93 14.82 20.88
C ASP A 287 4.90 15.94 21.93
N THR A 288 4.60 15.54 23.15
CA THR A 288 4.56 16.44 24.31
C THR A 288 5.93 16.96 24.76
N ARG A 289 7.04 16.46 24.21
CA ARG A 289 8.40 16.90 24.59
C ARG A 289 8.71 18.30 24.07
N LYS A 290 8.10 18.70 22.94
CA LYS A 290 8.31 20.01 22.31
C LYS A 290 7.61 21.17 23.02
N VAL A 291 6.70 20.90 23.96
CA VAL A 291 5.95 21.93 24.70
C VAL A 291 6.80 22.58 25.81
N TYR A 292 7.93 21.97 26.16
CA TYR A 292 8.81 22.43 27.24
C TYR A 292 10.22 22.81 26.77
N ALA A 293 10.45 22.92 25.48
CA ALA A 293 11.67 23.47 24.88
C ALA A 293 11.39 24.86 24.27
#